data_6edfc279e00a21d442b672b48690b354
#
_entry.id   6edfc279e00a21d442b672b48690b354
#
_cell.length_a   1.000
_cell.length_b   1.000
_cell.length_c   1.000
_cell.angle_alpha   90.00
_cell.angle_beta   90.00
_cell.angle_gamma   90.00
#
_symmetry.space_group_name_H-M   'P 1'
#
loop_
_entity.id
_entity.type
_entity.pdbx_description
1 polymer ?
#
loop_
_entity_poly.entity_id
_entity_poly.type
_entity_poly.pdbx_seq_one_letter_code
_entity_poly.pdbx_strand_id
1 'polypeptide(L)'
;MLDEGERIVPMRLQRFLARAGVASRRGSERLMTSGRVRVNGVVVSELGSKVDPSVDVVTVDGRPCSITERSRYVMLYKPQGYITTMSDPQGRPTVAELVPSREFPGLFPVGRLDTDTTGLLLFTTNGNLGQELLHPSRHVDKHYVALVRGVPTRRELEALRRGVMMNEGPAAPAKAEILHESDPLFSVVAPHGAGVDGGGNPNSVVGLTIHEGKKHQVKKMLMAIGHRVLRLHRDAFGPLTLTGVQEGRWRELNEAEVGALEALCTR
;
A
#
# COMPACT_ATOMS: atom_id res chain seq x y z
N MET A 1 18.24 -12.54 20.25
CA MET A 1 19.10 -12.46 19.06
C MET A 1 18.53 -11.34 18.21
N LEU A 2 19.31 -10.30 17.94
CA LEU A 2 18.90 -9.20 17.06
C LEU A 2 18.82 -9.76 15.65
N ASP A 3 17.71 -9.44 14.97
CA ASP A 3 17.44 -9.81 13.59
C ASP A 3 18.59 -9.27 12.71
N GLU A 4 19.36 -10.17 12.06
CA GLU A 4 20.51 -9.81 11.21
C GLU A 4 20.10 -9.00 9.94
N GLY A 5 18.81 -8.80 9.71
CA GLY A 5 18.27 -8.07 8.56
C GLY A 5 18.27 -6.55 8.67
N GLU A 6 18.34 -5.98 9.83
CA GLU A 6 18.31 -4.52 10.05
C GLU A 6 19.63 -4.00 10.63
N ARG A 7 20.75 -4.23 9.97
CA ARG A 7 21.95 -3.45 10.28
C ARG A 7 21.60 -1.98 10.22
N ILE A 8 21.69 -1.30 11.35
CA ILE A 8 21.60 0.15 11.49
C ILE A 8 22.82 0.73 10.76
N VAL A 9 22.73 0.83 9.46
CA VAL A 9 23.75 1.47 8.63
C VAL A 9 23.51 2.96 8.61
N PRO A 10 24.55 3.79 8.44
CA PRO A 10 24.37 5.23 8.25
C PRO A 10 23.30 5.50 7.19
N MET A 11 22.26 6.25 7.56
CA MET A 11 21.15 6.58 6.68
C MET A 11 21.02 8.09 6.48
N ARG A 12 20.33 8.51 5.42
CA ARG A 12 20.04 9.94 5.21
C ARG A 12 19.23 10.52 6.37
N LEU A 13 19.61 11.68 6.86
CA LEU A 13 19.01 12.34 8.01
C LEU A 13 17.49 12.53 7.86
N GLN A 14 16.99 12.93 6.68
CA GLN A 14 15.55 13.05 6.45
C GLN A 14 14.82 11.68 6.52
N ARG A 15 15.52 10.58 6.24
CA ARG A 15 14.97 9.23 6.42
C ARG A 15 14.92 8.84 7.90
N PHE A 16 15.96 9.17 8.66
CA PHE A 16 16.01 9.01 10.11
C PHE A 16 14.82 9.72 10.77
N LEU A 17 14.64 11.03 10.50
CA LEU A 17 13.56 11.84 11.04
C LEU A 17 12.16 11.30 10.68
N ALA A 18 12.01 10.77 9.45
CA ALA A 18 10.75 10.17 9.04
C ALA A 18 10.48 8.84 9.78
N ARG A 19 11.49 7.98 10.00
CA ARG A 19 11.37 6.76 10.81
C ARG A 19 11.09 7.08 12.29
N ALA A 20 11.68 8.13 12.81
CA ALA A 20 11.42 8.62 14.16
C ALA A 20 10.02 9.28 14.32
N GLY A 21 9.23 9.34 13.25
CA GLY A 21 7.88 9.91 13.29
C GLY A 21 7.82 11.44 13.43
N VAL A 22 8.95 12.15 13.25
CA VAL A 22 9.02 13.60 13.39
C VAL A 22 8.22 14.31 12.28
N ALA A 23 8.44 13.91 11.03
CA ALA A 23 7.74 14.44 9.85
C ALA A 23 7.88 13.49 8.67
N SER A 24 7.13 13.72 7.57
CA SER A 24 7.41 13.05 6.31
C SER A 24 8.83 13.35 5.81
N ARG A 25 9.40 12.53 4.90
CA ARG A 25 10.75 12.79 4.35
C ARG A 25 10.92 14.22 3.83
N ARG A 26 9.94 14.73 3.04
CA ARG A 26 9.93 16.14 2.57
C ARG A 26 9.72 17.14 3.70
N GLY A 27 8.91 16.80 4.71
CA GLY A 27 8.77 17.62 5.93
C GLY A 27 10.07 17.72 6.71
N SER A 28 10.78 16.59 6.83
CA SER A 28 12.11 16.52 7.46
C SER A 28 13.16 17.35 6.72
N GLU A 29 13.15 17.33 5.39
CA GLU A 29 14.02 18.22 4.58
C GLU A 29 13.76 19.70 4.87
N ARG A 30 12.49 20.11 5.02
CA ARG A 30 12.13 21.47 5.42
C ARG A 30 12.61 21.82 6.83
N LEU A 31 12.53 20.88 7.78
CA LEU A 31 13.07 21.08 9.12
C LEU A 31 14.59 21.25 9.11
N MET A 32 15.30 20.48 8.28
CA MET A 32 16.75 20.62 8.11
C MET A 32 17.11 21.99 7.53
N THR A 33 16.52 22.35 6.39
CA THR A 33 16.83 23.62 5.71
C THR A 33 16.44 24.87 6.54
N SER A 34 15.50 24.74 7.49
CA SER A 34 15.17 25.82 8.45
C SER A 34 16.06 25.85 9.69
N GLY A 35 17.15 25.04 9.75
CA GLY A 35 18.11 25.04 10.85
C GLY A 35 17.59 24.47 12.18
N ARG A 36 16.48 23.75 12.17
CA ARG A 36 15.81 23.19 13.36
C ARG A 36 16.38 21.85 13.79
N VAL A 37 17.20 21.20 12.94
CA VAL A 37 17.77 19.87 13.17
C VAL A 37 19.23 19.99 13.58
N ARG A 38 19.61 19.29 14.65
CA ARG A 38 20.99 19.17 15.10
C ARG A 38 21.41 17.71 15.18
N VAL A 39 22.65 17.44 14.82
CA VAL A 39 23.32 16.15 15.02
C VAL A 39 24.53 16.39 15.90
N ASN A 40 24.60 15.70 17.02
CA ASN A 40 25.67 15.88 18.03
C ASN A 40 25.83 17.35 18.45
N GLY A 41 24.73 18.08 18.56
CA GLY A 41 24.70 19.51 18.97
C GLY A 41 24.95 20.49 17.80
N VAL A 42 25.41 20.05 16.62
CA VAL A 42 25.70 20.93 15.47
C VAL A 42 24.48 20.97 14.54
N VAL A 43 24.11 22.19 14.08
CA VAL A 43 23.03 22.37 13.10
C VAL A 43 23.40 21.74 11.78
N VAL A 44 22.47 20.90 11.23
CA VAL A 44 22.64 20.25 9.93
C VAL A 44 21.50 20.66 9.00
N SER A 45 21.80 21.55 8.04
CA SER A 45 20.85 22.05 7.03
C SER A 45 21.07 21.46 5.63
N GLU A 46 22.20 20.81 5.40
CA GLU A 46 22.56 20.26 4.11
C GLU A 46 21.71 19.02 3.80
N LEU A 47 21.03 19.03 2.63
CA LEU A 47 20.26 17.89 2.14
C LEU A 47 21.19 16.76 1.69
N GLY A 48 20.82 15.54 2.09
CA GLY A 48 21.66 14.37 1.80
C GLY A 48 22.59 13.96 2.93
N SER A 49 22.77 14.79 3.97
CA SER A 49 23.52 14.44 5.17
C SER A 49 23.09 13.08 5.72
N LYS A 50 24.05 12.33 6.23
CA LYS A 50 23.83 10.99 6.82
C LYS A 50 24.06 11.04 8.32
N VAL A 51 23.37 10.13 9.02
CA VAL A 51 23.54 9.88 10.45
C VAL A 51 23.65 8.38 10.69
N ASP A 52 24.40 8.01 11.71
CA ASP A 52 24.42 6.67 12.25
C ASP A 52 23.55 6.63 13.52
N PRO A 53 22.37 5.99 13.47
CA PRO A 53 21.47 5.95 14.62
C PRO A 53 22.01 5.25 15.86
N SER A 54 23.11 4.50 15.74
CA SER A 54 23.74 3.79 16.85
C SER A 54 24.67 4.68 17.69
N VAL A 55 25.15 5.78 17.12
CA VAL A 55 26.14 6.65 17.76
C VAL A 55 25.77 8.12 17.74
N ASP A 56 24.98 8.58 16.76
CA ASP A 56 24.65 9.99 16.61
C ASP A 56 23.40 10.38 17.40
N VAL A 57 23.49 11.49 18.11
CA VAL A 57 22.36 12.10 18.82
C VAL A 57 21.70 13.15 17.92
N VAL A 58 20.49 12.86 17.47
CA VAL A 58 19.71 13.78 16.63
C VAL A 58 18.67 14.49 17.46
N THR A 59 18.57 15.81 17.32
CA THR A 59 17.54 16.63 17.98
C THR A 59 16.81 17.51 16.97
N VAL A 60 15.52 17.75 17.22
CA VAL A 60 14.70 18.73 16.50
C VAL A 60 14.11 19.71 17.53
N ASP A 61 14.37 21.01 17.36
CA ASP A 61 14.00 22.06 18.33
C ASP A 61 14.45 21.71 19.75
N GLY A 62 15.65 21.15 19.90
CA GLY A 62 16.21 20.72 21.18
C GLY A 62 15.65 19.41 21.76
N ARG A 63 14.64 18.79 21.14
CA ARG A 63 14.05 17.52 21.58
C ARG A 63 14.77 16.35 20.90
N PRO A 64 15.25 15.34 21.65
CA PRO A 64 15.90 14.18 21.07
C PRO A 64 14.91 13.33 20.25
N CYS A 65 15.40 12.79 19.16
CA CYS A 65 14.67 11.89 18.27
C CYS A 65 15.37 10.54 18.25
N SER A 66 14.60 9.45 18.35
CA SER A 66 15.10 8.08 18.25
C SER A 66 14.24 7.25 17.31
N ILE A 67 14.83 6.23 16.72
CA ILE A 67 14.12 5.23 15.94
C ILE A 67 13.79 4.05 16.86
N THR A 68 12.56 3.57 16.81
CA THR A 68 12.18 2.32 17.49
C THR A 68 12.92 1.15 16.82
N GLU A 69 13.60 0.32 17.59
CA GLU A 69 14.42 -0.79 17.08
C GLU A 69 13.59 -1.85 16.34
N ARG A 70 12.37 -2.12 16.81
CA ARG A 70 11.48 -3.11 16.19
C ARG A 70 10.58 -2.47 15.13
N SER A 71 10.68 -2.98 13.91
CA SER A 71 9.77 -2.60 12.82
C SER A 71 8.34 -3.05 13.12
N ARG A 72 7.37 -2.20 12.73
CA ARG A 72 5.95 -2.50 12.86
C ARG A 72 5.34 -2.77 11.48
N TYR A 73 4.40 -3.70 11.47
CA TYR A 73 3.67 -4.12 10.26
C TYR A 73 2.19 -4.21 10.60
N VAL A 74 1.39 -3.42 9.91
CA VAL A 74 -0.05 -3.29 10.18
C VAL A 74 -0.83 -3.54 8.90
N MET A 75 -1.82 -4.39 8.96
CA MET A 75 -2.79 -4.61 7.89
C MET A 75 -4.09 -3.90 8.24
N LEU A 76 -4.55 -3.03 7.35
CA LEU A 76 -5.84 -2.35 7.42
C LEU A 76 -6.79 -2.94 6.37
N TYR A 77 -8.03 -3.22 6.74
CA TYR A 77 -9.12 -3.33 5.78
C TYR A 77 -9.66 -1.93 5.50
N LYS A 78 -9.09 -1.27 4.48
CA LYS A 78 -9.45 0.09 4.11
C LYS A 78 -10.89 0.16 3.61
N PRO A 79 -11.77 0.98 4.22
CA PRO A 79 -13.10 1.25 3.70
C PRO A 79 -13.07 2.24 2.55
N GLN A 80 -14.19 2.38 1.85
CA GLN A 80 -14.39 3.43 0.85
C GLN A 80 -14.39 4.84 1.51
N GLY A 81 -14.04 5.87 0.75
CA GLY A 81 -14.09 7.28 1.20
C GLY A 81 -12.79 7.82 1.77
N TYR A 82 -11.84 6.98 2.14
CA TYR A 82 -10.56 7.38 2.73
C TYR A 82 -9.44 7.47 1.69
N ILE A 83 -8.68 8.57 1.72
CA ILE A 83 -7.51 8.76 0.85
C ILE A 83 -6.31 8.03 1.44
N THR A 84 -5.54 7.32 0.61
CA THR A 84 -4.31 6.66 1.04
C THR A 84 -3.17 7.67 1.17
N THR A 85 -3.14 8.36 2.30
CA THR A 85 -2.08 9.29 2.72
C THR A 85 -2.05 9.38 4.24
N MET A 86 -0.90 9.75 4.80
CA MET A 86 -0.74 10.00 6.25
C MET A 86 -1.08 11.45 6.64
N SER A 87 -1.28 12.35 5.66
CA SER A 87 -1.69 13.74 5.89
C SER A 87 -2.32 14.30 4.62
N ASP A 88 -3.38 15.07 4.77
CA ASP A 88 -4.04 15.78 3.67
C ASP A 88 -4.25 17.26 4.02
N PRO A 89 -3.66 18.20 3.26
CA PRO A 89 -3.81 19.64 3.54
C PRO A 89 -5.24 20.17 3.38
N GLN A 90 -6.10 19.44 2.67
CA GLN A 90 -7.50 19.80 2.44
C GLN A 90 -8.45 19.26 3.52
N GLY A 91 -7.93 18.54 4.53
CA GLY A 91 -8.74 17.99 5.62
C GLY A 91 -9.69 16.86 5.22
N ARG A 92 -9.46 16.19 4.08
CA ARG A 92 -10.27 15.04 3.65
C ARG A 92 -9.92 13.81 4.51
N PRO A 93 -10.88 12.88 4.75
CA PRO A 93 -10.62 11.66 5.50
C PRO A 93 -9.44 10.87 4.93
N THR A 94 -8.52 10.46 5.80
CA THR A 94 -7.30 9.76 5.41
C THR A 94 -7.14 8.44 6.15
N VAL A 95 -6.40 7.51 5.58
CA VAL A 95 -6.10 6.23 6.23
C VAL A 95 -5.31 6.38 7.54
N ALA A 96 -4.67 7.55 7.77
CA ALA A 96 -3.99 7.85 9.03
C ALA A 96 -4.92 7.87 10.24
N GLU A 97 -6.21 8.16 10.03
CA GLU A 97 -7.25 8.15 11.06
C GLU A 97 -7.67 6.74 11.47
N LEU A 98 -7.42 5.75 10.61
CA LEU A 98 -7.84 4.36 10.78
C LEU A 98 -6.73 3.44 11.34
N VAL A 99 -5.50 3.93 11.44
CA VAL A 99 -4.34 3.13 11.87
C VAL A 99 -3.65 3.75 13.08
N PRO A 100 -2.89 2.99 13.88
CA PRO A 100 -2.29 3.47 15.12
C PRO A 100 -1.03 4.32 14.87
N SER A 101 -1.15 5.36 14.05
CA SER A 101 -0.03 6.22 13.64
C SER A 101 0.62 6.99 14.80
N ARG A 102 -0.12 7.20 15.91
CA ARG A 102 0.41 7.83 17.14
C ARG A 102 1.20 6.86 17.99
N GLU A 103 0.79 5.58 18.02
CA GLU A 103 1.45 4.51 18.77
C GLU A 103 2.69 3.99 18.03
N PHE A 104 2.64 4.01 16.70
CA PHE A 104 3.72 3.58 15.81
C PHE A 104 4.25 4.74 14.97
N PRO A 105 5.10 5.62 15.55
CA PRO A 105 5.71 6.71 14.82
C PRO A 105 6.45 6.23 13.59
N GLY A 106 6.33 6.95 12.47
CA GLY A 106 6.97 6.56 11.22
C GLY A 106 6.19 5.54 10.38
N LEU A 107 4.98 5.11 10.80
CA LEU A 107 4.11 4.22 10.04
C LEU A 107 3.68 4.87 8.71
N PHE A 108 3.77 4.14 7.61
CA PHE A 108 3.35 4.62 6.28
C PHE A 108 2.76 3.46 5.44
N PRO A 109 1.86 3.76 4.49
CA PRO A 109 1.25 2.73 3.65
C PRO A 109 2.21 2.20 2.58
N VAL A 110 2.21 0.87 2.39
CA VAL A 110 2.92 0.18 1.31
C VAL A 110 2.02 0.12 0.08
N GLY A 111 2.25 1.05 -0.82
CA GLY A 111 1.40 1.27 -1.98
C GLY A 111 0.15 2.07 -1.65
N ARG A 112 -0.83 2.01 -2.56
CA ARG A 112 -2.04 2.81 -2.46
C ARG A 112 -3.26 2.04 -2.94
N LEU A 113 -4.41 2.37 -2.35
CA LEU A 113 -5.73 2.12 -2.90
C LEU A 113 -6.41 3.46 -3.18
N ASP A 114 -7.23 3.52 -4.23
CA ASP A 114 -8.01 4.71 -4.54
C ASP A 114 -9.05 4.98 -3.45
N THR A 115 -9.59 6.19 -3.41
CA THR A 115 -10.60 6.59 -2.40
C THR A 115 -11.85 5.72 -2.46
N ASP A 116 -12.25 5.30 -3.65
CA ASP A 116 -13.42 4.46 -3.92
C ASP A 116 -13.10 2.94 -3.94
N THR A 117 -11.86 2.55 -3.67
CA THR A 117 -11.42 1.16 -3.60
C THR A 117 -11.32 0.73 -2.13
N THR A 118 -11.88 -0.42 -1.83
CA THR A 118 -11.79 -1.06 -0.51
C THR A 118 -10.70 -2.13 -0.45
N GLY A 119 -10.41 -2.64 0.74
CA GLY A 119 -9.61 -3.84 0.87
C GLY A 119 -8.29 -3.69 1.59
N LEU A 120 -7.42 -4.68 1.40
CA LEU A 120 -6.15 -4.82 2.12
C LEU A 120 -5.18 -3.71 1.80
N LEU A 121 -4.79 -2.96 2.81
CA LEU A 121 -3.71 -1.96 2.73
C LEU A 121 -2.69 -2.26 3.84
N LEU A 122 -1.46 -2.56 3.41
CA LEU A 122 -0.34 -2.81 4.30
C LEU A 122 0.32 -1.49 4.70
N PHE A 123 0.72 -1.39 5.97
CA PHE A 123 1.54 -0.31 6.52
C PHE A 123 2.78 -0.90 7.20
N THR A 124 3.85 -0.14 7.22
CA THR A 124 5.06 -0.50 7.95
C THR A 124 5.86 0.72 8.39
N THR A 125 6.72 0.55 9.40
CA THR A 125 7.80 1.50 9.73
C THR A 125 9.11 1.12 9.03
N ASN A 126 9.20 -0.09 8.44
CA ASN A 126 10.37 -0.57 7.69
C ASN A 126 10.36 -0.03 6.24
N GLY A 127 11.11 1.05 6.02
CA GLY A 127 11.18 1.69 4.70
C GLY A 127 11.93 0.88 3.64
N ASN A 128 12.79 -0.05 4.02
CA ASN A 128 13.47 -0.94 3.08
C ASN A 128 12.48 -1.96 2.54
N LEU A 129 11.83 -2.71 3.44
CA LEU A 129 10.85 -3.72 3.04
C LEU A 129 9.70 -3.09 2.25
N GLY A 130 9.18 -1.93 2.69
CA GLY A 130 8.11 -1.25 1.95
C GLY A 130 8.52 -0.85 0.54
N GLN A 131 9.78 -0.45 0.31
CA GLN A 131 10.31 -0.14 -1.02
C GLN A 131 10.47 -1.40 -1.88
N GLU A 132 11.04 -2.47 -1.30
CA GLU A 132 11.22 -3.75 -1.99
C GLU A 132 9.89 -4.35 -2.44
N LEU A 133 8.89 -4.41 -1.56
CA LEU A 133 7.55 -4.93 -1.89
C LEU A 133 6.84 -4.17 -3.01
N LEU A 134 7.19 -2.90 -3.24
CA LEU A 134 6.63 -2.08 -4.30
C LEU A 134 7.49 -2.08 -5.57
N HIS A 135 8.71 -2.60 -5.51
CA HIS A 135 9.60 -2.60 -6.65
C HIS A 135 9.08 -3.52 -7.75
N PRO A 136 9.00 -3.07 -9.02
CA PRO A 136 8.42 -3.88 -10.10
C PRO A 136 9.10 -5.24 -10.29
N SER A 137 10.42 -5.35 -10.03
CA SER A 137 11.16 -6.61 -10.19
C SER A 137 10.79 -7.69 -9.17
N ARG A 138 10.13 -7.34 -8.07
CA ARG A 138 9.72 -8.31 -7.05
C ARG A 138 8.41 -9.04 -7.40
N HIS A 139 7.69 -8.56 -8.40
CA HIS A 139 6.45 -9.18 -8.91
C HIS A 139 5.47 -9.60 -7.81
N VAL A 140 5.32 -8.77 -6.76
CA VAL A 140 4.40 -9.07 -5.66
C VAL A 140 2.97 -9.06 -6.18
N ASP A 141 2.33 -10.23 -6.16
CA ASP A 141 0.96 -10.41 -6.61
C ASP A 141 -0.02 -9.59 -5.76
N LYS A 142 -0.99 -8.98 -6.43
CA LYS A 142 -2.11 -8.25 -5.82
C LYS A 142 -3.38 -8.78 -6.44
N HIS A 143 -4.23 -9.41 -5.62
CA HIS A 143 -5.51 -9.91 -6.09
C HIS A 143 -6.62 -8.90 -5.82
N TYR A 144 -7.44 -8.69 -6.84
CA TYR A 144 -8.57 -7.78 -6.80
C TYR A 144 -9.85 -8.47 -7.24
N VAL A 145 -10.94 -8.08 -6.60
CA VAL A 145 -12.29 -8.46 -7.00
C VAL A 145 -13.02 -7.20 -7.47
N ALA A 146 -13.57 -7.23 -8.65
CA ALA A 146 -14.22 -6.11 -9.29
C ALA A 146 -15.65 -6.45 -9.72
N LEU A 147 -16.64 -5.70 -9.25
CA LEU A 147 -17.96 -5.66 -9.88
C LEU A 147 -17.86 -4.79 -11.13
N VAL A 148 -18.19 -5.33 -12.28
CA VAL A 148 -18.09 -4.65 -13.58
C VAL A 148 -19.43 -4.62 -14.30
N ARG A 149 -19.63 -3.61 -15.15
CA ARG A 149 -20.75 -3.54 -16.07
C ARG A 149 -20.57 -4.56 -17.19
N GLY A 150 -21.61 -5.33 -17.47
CA GLY A 150 -21.58 -6.37 -18.48
C GLY A 150 -20.89 -7.67 -18.00
N VAL A 151 -20.80 -8.65 -18.88
CA VAL A 151 -20.16 -9.93 -18.64
C VAL A 151 -19.02 -10.09 -19.65
N PRO A 152 -17.75 -10.08 -19.19
CA PRO A 152 -16.61 -10.29 -20.11
C PRO A 152 -16.67 -11.63 -20.80
N THR A 153 -16.45 -11.63 -22.10
CA THR A 153 -16.32 -12.85 -22.90
C THR A 153 -15.00 -13.56 -22.62
N ARG A 154 -14.91 -14.82 -23.00
CA ARG A 154 -13.66 -15.60 -22.92
C ARG A 154 -12.50 -14.89 -23.65
N ARG A 155 -12.78 -14.27 -24.81
CA ARG A 155 -11.77 -13.53 -25.60
C ARG A 155 -11.26 -12.28 -24.86
N GLU A 156 -12.13 -11.56 -24.18
CA GLU A 156 -11.77 -10.37 -23.39
C GLU A 156 -10.96 -10.74 -22.15
N LEU A 157 -11.33 -11.80 -21.43
CA LEU A 157 -10.51 -12.32 -20.33
C LEU A 157 -9.13 -12.78 -20.82
N GLU A 158 -9.06 -13.41 -21.99
CA GLU A 158 -7.79 -13.82 -22.58
C GLU A 158 -6.91 -12.63 -22.97
N ALA A 159 -7.50 -11.51 -23.37
CA ALA A 159 -6.77 -10.27 -23.59
C ALA A 159 -6.13 -9.73 -22.28
N LEU A 160 -6.84 -9.77 -21.14
CA LEU A 160 -6.26 -9.43 -19.83
C LEU A 160 -5.10 -10.37 -19.46
N ARG A 161 -5.23 -11.66 -19.74
CA ARG A 161 -4.19 -12.66 -19.44
C ARG A 161 -2.91 -12.47 -20.26
N ARG A 162 -3.02 -11.92 -21.46
CA ARG A 162 -1.87 -11.59 -22.33
C ARG A 162 -1.31 -10.18 -22.09
N GLY A 163 -2.05 -9.37 -21.35
CA GLY A 163 -1.79 -7.95 -21.19
C GLY A 163 -2.54 -7.10 -22.22
N VAL A 164 -3.13 -6.02 -21.77
CA VAL A 164 -3.92 -5.09 -22.59
C VAL A 164 -3.22 -3.76 -22.75
N MET A 165 -3.46 -3.09 -23.87
CA MET A 165 -2.97 -1.72 -24.09
C MET A 165 -3.85 -0.75 -23.28
N MET A 166 -3.21 0.04 -22.42
CA MET A 166 -3.80 1.17 -21.71
C MET A 166 -3.25 2.47 -22.29
N ASN A 167 -3.85 3.62 -21.92
CA ASN A 167 -3.39 4.93 -22.43
C ASN A 167 -1.91 5.21 -22.09
N GLU A 168 -1.41 4.70 -20.95
CA GLU A 168 -0.04 4.89 -20.48
C GLU A 168 0.91 3.76 -20.90
N GLY A 169 0.52 2.96 -21.86
CA GLY A 169 1.30 1.83 -22.35
C GLY A 169 0.74 0.46 -21.93
N PRO A 170 1.38 -0.63 -22.35
CA PRO A 170 0.86 -1.97 -22.10
C PRO A 170 0.85 -2.32 -20.62
N ALA A 171 -0.20 -3.02 -20.19
CA ALA A 171 -0.23 -3.71 -18.91
C ALA A 171 0.55 -5.03 -19.02
N ALA A 172 1.17 -5.46 -17.93
CA ALA A 172 1.71 -6.81 -17.82
C ALA A 172 0.58 -7.86 -17.86
N PRO A 173 0.89 -9.12 -18.25
CA PRO A 173 -0.04 -10.23 -18.14
C PRO A 173 -0.64 -10.36 -16.75
N ALA A 174 -1.95 -10.67 -16.68
CA ALA A 174 -2.68 -10.84 -15.43
C ALA A 174 -3.36 -12.22 -15.38
N LYS A 175 -3.67 -12.71 -14.16
CA LYS A 175 -4.66 -13.82 -14.03
C LYS A 175 -6.04 -13.16 -13.98
N ALA A 176 -6.98 -13.64 -14.76
CA ALA A 176 -8.33 -13.08 -14.84
C ALA A 176 -9.37 -14.19 -14.94
N GLU A 177 -10.47 -14.08 -14.18
CA GLU A 177 -11.57 -15.03 -14.17
C GLU A 177 -12.88 -14.33 -13.79
N ILE A 178 -14.01 -14.96 -14.15
CA ILE A 178 -15.32 -14.55 -13.65
C ILE A 178 -15.57 -15.34 -12.36
N LEU A 179 -15.92 -14.64 -11.28
CA LEU A 179 -16.33 -15.25 -10.03
C LEU A 179 -17.84 -15.53 -10.07
N HIS A 180 -18.22 -16.70 -9.57
CA HIS A 180 -19.63 -17.10 -9.41
C HIS A 180 -20.15 -16.73 -8.02
N GLU A 181 -21.45 -16.69 -7.84
CA GLU A 181 -22.10 -16.36 -6.56
C GLU A 181 -21.70 -17.31 -5.41
N SER A 182 -21.27 -18.50 -5.74
CA SER A 182 -20.73 -19.46 -4.75
C SER A 182 -19.34 -19.13 -4.24
N ASP A 183 -18.61 -18.19 -4.89
CA ASP A 183 -17.30 -17.76 -4.43
C ASP A 183 -17.47 -16.79 -3.25
N PRO A 184 -16.79 -17.02 -2.11
CA PRO A 184 -16.87 -16.13 -0.95
C PRO A 184 -16.53 -14.66 -1.26
N LEU A 185 -15.63 -14.41 -2.23
CA LEU A 185 -15.22 -13.09 -2.62
C LEU A 185 -16.26 -12.36 -3.49
N PHE A 186 -17.21 -13.08 -4.11
CA PHE A 186 -18.27 -12.49 -4.90
C PHE A 186 -19.10 -11.49 -4.07
N SER A 187 -19.53 -11.88 -2.89
CA SER A 187 -20.38 -11.07 -2.01
C SER A 187 -19.71 -9.81 -1.49
N VAL A 188 -18.36 -9.76 -1.49
CA VAL A 188 -17.59 -8.58 -1.01
C VAL A 188 -17.88 -7.34 -1.87
N VAL A 189 -18.05 -7.52 -3.18
CA VAL A 189 -18.36 -6.40 -4.09
C VAL A 189 -19.82 -6.42 -4.56
N ALA A 190 -20.52 -7.55 -4.42
CA ALA A 190 -21.89 -7.77 -4.88
C ALA A 190 -22.77 -8.45 -3.81
N PRO A 191 -22.96 -7.86 -2.61
CA PRO A 191 -23.66 -8.50 -1.47
C PRO A 191 -25.14 -8.80 -1.75
N HIS A 192 -25.74 -8.18 -2.76
CA HIS A 192 -27.12 -8.39 -3.20
C HIS A 192 -27.19 -8.94 -4.63
N GLY A 193 -26.18 -9.72 -5.05
CA GLY A 193 -26.01 -10.14 -6.43
C GLY A 193 -25.37 -9.08 -7.32
N ALA A 194 -24.90 -9.47 -8.52
CA ALA A 194 -24.23 -8.56 -9.45
C ALA A 194 -25.20 -7.51 -10.05
N GLY A 195 -26.48 -7.83 -10.09
CA GLY A 195 -27.52 -6.93 -10.62
C GLY A 195 -27.41 -6.70 -12.12
N VAL A 196 -28.15 -5.69 -12.58
CA VAL A 196 -28.15 -5.25 -13.98
C VAL A 196 -27.79 -3.76 -14.06
N ASP A 197 -27.31 -3.31 -15.22
CA ASP A 197 -27.09 -1.89 -15.48
C ASP A 197 -28.43 -1.18 -15.81
N GLY A 198 -28.37 0.17 -16.02
CA GLY A 198 -29.54 0.96 -16.37
C GLY A 198 -30.21 0.61 -17.71
N GLY A 199 -29.59 -0.25 -18.52
CA GLY A 199 -30.12 -0.80 -19.78
C GLY A 199 -30.62 -2.24 -19.64
N GLY A 200 -30.63 -2.80 -18.42
CA GLY A 200 -31.06 -4.18 -18.17
C GLY A 200 -29.99 -5.25 -18.49
N ASN A 201 -28.76 -4.84 -18.84
CA ASN A 201 -27.68 -5.82 -19.09
C ASN A 201 -27.10 -6.32 -17.77
N PRO A 202 -26.81 -7.63 -17.63
CA PRO A 202 -26.26 -8.16 -16.39
C PRO A 202 -24.87 -7.58 -16.12
N ASN A 203 -24.58 -7.34 -14.85
CA ASN A 203 -23.22 -7.09 -14.37
C ASN A 203 -22.56 -8.44 -13.99
N SER A 204 -21.24 -8.41 -13.79
CA SER A 204 -20.51 -9.60 -13.35
C SER A 204 -19.41 -9.24 -12.37
N VAL A 205 -18.89 -10.24 -11.66
CA VAL A 205 -17.76 -10.10 -10.74
C VAL A 205 -16.54 -10.76 -11.38
N VAL A 206 -15.45 -10.01 -11.46
CA VAL A 206 -14.18 -10.44 -12.05
C VAL A 206 -13.10 -10.48 -10.98
N GLY A 207 -12.42 -11.61 -10.84
CA GLY A 207 -11.18 -11.75 -10.11
C GLY A 207 -9.99 -11.40 -11.01
N LEU A 208 -9.08 -10.56 -10.56
CA LEU A 208 -7.90 -10.13 -11.31
C LEU A 208 -6.65 -10.09 -10.43
N THR A 209 -5.63 -10.91 -10.76
CA THR A 209 -4.31 -10.83 -10.11
C THR A 209 -3.32 -10.12 -11.00
N ILE A 210 -2.70 -9.06 -10.49
CA ILE A 210 -1.63 -8.29 -11.13
C ILE A 210 -0.39 -8.23 -10.24
N HIS A 211 0.80 -8.08 -10.83
CA HIS A 211 2.07 -7.97 -10.10
C HIS A 211 2.76 -6.61 -10.26
N GLU A 212 2.15 -5.66 -10.95
CA GLU A 212 2.60 -4.27 -11.08
C GLU A 212 1.62 -3.30 -10.39
N GLY A 213 1.86 -1.99 -10.46
CA GLY A 213 1.04 -1.01 -9.71
C GLY A 213 0.97 0.35 -10.40
N LYS A 214 0.53 0.39 -11.68
CA LYS A 214 0.27 1.64 -12.40
C LYS A 214 -0.97 2.35 -11.84
N LYS A 215 -1.06 3.65 -12.03
CA LYS A 215 -2.19 4.45 -11.53
C LYS A 215 -3.52 3.96 -12.10
N HIS A 216 -4.46 3.60 -11.19
CA HIS A 216 -5.80 3.07 -11.50
C HIS A 216 -5.78 1.84 -12.42
N GLN A 217 -4.74 1.00 -12.33
CA GLN A 217 -4.43 -0.03 -13.32
C GLN A 217 -5.59 -0.99 -13.56
N VAL A 218 -6.15 -1.61 -12.51
CA VAL A 218 -7.26 -2.58 -12.65
C VAL A 218 -8.45 -1.96 -13.36
N LYS A 219 -8.83 -0.74 -12.98
CA LYS A 219 -9.94 -0.01 -13.63
C LYS A 219 -9.68 0.24 -15.11
N LYS A 220 -8.44 0.60 -15.48
CA LYS A 220 -8.03 0.84 -16.86
C LYS A 220 -7.96 -0.45 -17.68
N MET A 221 -7.44 -1.53 -17.10
CA MET A 221 -7.40 -2.83 -17.77
C MET A 221 -8.80 -3.36 -18.10
N LEU A 222 -9.72 -3.28 -17.15
CA LEU A 222 -11.11 -3.70 -17.36
C LEU A 222 -11.85 -2.75 -18.34
N MET A 223 -11.59 -1.46 -18.27
CA MET A 223 -12.12 -0.51 -19.24
C MET A 223 -11.57 -0.74 -20.66
N ALA A 224 -10.32 -1.15 -20.82
CA ALA A 224 -9.69 -1.44 -22.11
C ALA A 224 -10.36 -2.63 -22.85
N ILE A 225 -11.02 -3.52 -22.10
CA ILE A 225 -11.84 -4.60 -22.66
C ILE A 225 -13.34 -4.26 -22.67
N GLY A 226 -13.72 -3.00 -22.42
CA GLY A 226 -15.11 -2.52 -22.51
C GLY A 226 -15.94 -2.61 -21.23
N HIS A 227 -15.34 -3.03 -20.09
CA HIS A 227 -16.06 -3.25 -18.84
C HIS A 227 -15.70 -2.21 -17.77
N ARG A 228 -16.63 -1.30 -17.50
CA ARG A 228 -16.47 -0.28 -16.45
C ARG A 228 -16.58 -0.90 -15.06
N VAL A 229 -15.59 -0.64 -14.21
CA VAL A 229 -15.63 -1.04 -12.80
C VAL A 229 -16.63 -0.19 -12.02
N LEU A 230 -17.52 -0.85 -11.31
CA LEU A 230 -18.55 -0.26 -10.43
C LEU A 230 -18.10 -0.28 -8.97
N ARG A 231 -17.47 -1.38 -8.52
CA ARG A 231 -16.85 -1.53 -7.21
C ARG A 231 -15.54 -2.28 -7.37
N LEU A 232 -14.55 -1.94 -6.56
CA LEU A 232 -13.23 -2.56 -6.57
C LEU A 232 -12.77 -2.86 -5.14
N HIS A 233 -12.32 -4.08 -4.94
CA HIS A 233 -11.80 -4.54 -3.68
C HIS A 233 -10.46 -5.25 -3.88
N ARG A 234 -9.48 -4.99 -3.02
CA ARG A 234 -8.24 -5.77 -2.98
C ARG A 234 -8.26 -6.71 -1.78
N ASP A 235 -8.43 -7.99 -2.01
CA ASP A 235 -8.52 -9.00 -0.96
C ASP A 235 -7.16 -9.58 -0.54
N ALA A 236 -6.15 -9.55 -1.45
CA ALA A 236 -4.82 -10.05 -1.15
C ALA A 236 -3.68 -9.15 -1.65
N PHE A 237 -2.55 -9.19 -0.91
CA PHE A 237 -1.28 -8.56 -1.24
C PHE A 237 -0.13 -9.50 -0.89
N GLY A 238 0.52 -10.09 -1.91
CA GLY A 238 1.47 -11.17 -1.71
C GLY A 238 0.82 -12.33 -0.93
N PRO A 239 1.41 -12.78 0.17
CA PRO A 239 0.86 -13.86 1.00
C PRO A 239 -0.26 -13.40 1.96
N LEU A 240 -0.52 -12.10 2.05
CA LEU A 240 -1.49 -11.55 3.01
C LEU A 240 -2.91 -11.56 2.46
N THR A 241 -3.86 -11.92 3.30
CA THR A 241 -5.30 -11.84 3.04
C THR A 241 -6.02 -11.12 4.19
N LEU A 242 -7.24 -10.65 3.94
CA LEU A 242 -8.06 -9.96 4.96
C LEU A 242 -8.73 -10.90 5.99
N THR A 243 -8.33 -12.16 6.04
CA THR A 243 -8.91 -13.12 6.98
C THR A 243 -8.87 -12.59 8.42
N GLY A 244 -10.03 -12.54 9.06
CA GLY A 244 -10.18 -12.09 10.46
C GLY A 244 -10.14 -10.57 10.66
N VAL A 245 -10.09 -9.76 9.60
CA VAL A 245 -10.10 -8.29 9.70
C VAL A 245 -11.42 -7.74 9.16
N GLN A 246 -12.14 -6.98 9.98
CA GLN A 246 -13.38 -6.30 9.58
C GLN A 246 -13.06 -4.99 8.84
N GLU A 247 -13.98 -4.53 7.98
CA GLU A 247 -13.86 -3.26 7.28
C GLU A 247 -13.69 -2.08 8.26
N GLY A 248 -12.75 -1.20 7.96
CA GLY A 248 -12.36 -0.08 8.82
C GLY A 248 -11.49 -0.46 10.02
N ARG A 249 -11.16 -1.74 10.19
CA ARG A 249 -10.31 -2.22 11.29
C ARG A 249 -8.92 -2.60 10.77
N TRP A 250 -7.98 -2.62 11.70
CA TRP A 250 -6.59 -3.03 11.46
C TRP A 250 -6.15 -4.06 12.50
N ARG A 251 -5.09 -4.78 12.19
CA ARG A 251 -4.29 -5.58 13.12
C ARG A 251 -2.81 -5.53 12.78
N GLU A 252 -1.97 -5.83 13.75
CA GLU A 252 -0.57 -6.14 13.45
C GLU A 252 -0.46 -7.48 12.71
N LEU A 253 0.58 -7.62 11.89
CA LEU A 253 0.95 -8.91 11.30
C LEU A 253 1.60 -9.80 12.35
N ASN A 254 1.35 -11.09 12.26
CA ASN A 254 2.09 -12.07 13.05
C ASN A 254 3.47 -12.37 12.42
N GLU A 255 4.33 -13.07 13.15
CA GLU A 255 5.71 -13.37 12.71
C GLU A 255 5.76 -14.19 11.42
N ALA A 256 4.83 -15.12 11.21
CA ALA A 256 4.76 -15.92 9.99
C ALA A 256 4.41 -15.06 8.77
N GLU A 257 3.48 -14.10 8.92
CA GLU A 257 3.11 -13.15 7.85
C GLU A 257 4.28 -12.21 7.52
N VAL A 258 4.99 -11.72 8.52
CA VAL A 258 6.18 -10.88 8.33
C VAL A 258 7.27 -11.67 7.60
N GLY A 259 7.59 -12.87 8.06
CA GLY A 259 8.57 -13.75 7.41
C GLY A 259 8.20 -14.09 5.97
N ALA A 260 6.91 -14.30 5.68
CA ALA A 260 6.44 -14.54 4.32
C ALA A 260 6.60 -13.31 3.40
N LEU A 261 6.42 -12.08 3.92
CA LEU A 261 6.71 -10.85 3.17
C LEU A 261 8.20 -10.66 2.92
N GLU A 262 9.04 -10.90 3.91
CA GLU A 262 10.51 -10.78 3.80
C GLU A 262 11.08 -11.77 2.78
N ALA A 263 10.55 -12.99 2.74
CA ALA A 263 10.93 -14.01 1.76
C ALA A 263 10.67 -13.60 0.30
N LEU A 264 9.71 -12.70 0.04
CA LEU A 264 9.50 -12.12 -1.31
C LEU A 264 10.63 -11.16 -1.71
N CYS A 265 11.33 -10.57 -0.76
CA CYS A 265 12.37 -9.57 -0.99
C CYS A 265 13.78 -10.18 -1.11
N THR A 266 13.97 -11.42 -0.66
CA THR A 266 15.26 -12.14 -0.71
C THR A 266 15.49 -12.95 -2.00
N ARG A 267 14.50 -12.99 -2.89
CA ARG A 267 14.57 -13.68 -4.20
C ARG A 267 15.16 -12.80 -5.30
#